data_dc22188ec1dda03910b8981ff9c1d3c3
#
_entry.id   dc22188ec1dda03910b8981ff9c1d3c3
#
_cell.length_a   1.000
_cell.length_b   1.000
_cell.length_c   1.000
_cell.angle_alpha   90.00
_cell.angle_beta   90.00
_cell.angle_gamma   90.00
#
_symmetry.space_group_name_H-M   'P 1'
#
loop_
_entity.id
_entity.type
_entity.pdbx_description
1 polymer ?
#
loop_
_entity_poly.entity_id
_entity_poly.type
_entity_poly.pdbx_seq_one_letter_code
_entity_poly.pdbx_strand_id
1 'polypeptide(L)'
;MKTDEVIPYFSNSEQMLLSEFEEAFYDNMRQYSLHNLSFAEDISHEKIIEALQKSLHVCHLAGINSGLHFKKIYIYDAEISAIHIDWRMSKRAVNLMITQISSVNEKTARWLWQLADL
;
A
#
# COMPACT_ATOMS: atom_id res chain seq x y z
N MET A 1 5.43 19.19 25.75
CA MET A 1 5.67 19.02 25.31
C MET A 1 6.08 18.63 25.20
N LYS A 2 6.18 18.03 25.71
CA LYS A 2 6.56 18.16 24.72
C LYS A 2 7.28 17.04 24.36
N THR A 3 6.86 16.27 23.50
CA THR A 3 7.57 15.22 22.82
C THR A 3 8.87 15.70 22.31
N ASP A 4 9.05 16.92 22.41
CA ASP A 4 10.25 17.59 22.03
C ASP A 4 11.43 17.16 22.84
N GLU A 5 11.20 16.42 23.89
CA GLU A 5 12.30 16.00 24.74
C GLU A 5 13.24 15.05 24.05
N VAL A 6 12.75 14.30 23.10
CA VAL A 6 13.59 13.36 22.35
C VAL A 6 14.27 14.06 21.20
N ILE A 7 13.60 15.01 20.61
CA ILE A 7 14.09 15.71 19.44
C ILE A 7 15.39 16.44 19.65
N PRO A 8 15.62 17.11 20.79
CA PRO A 8 16.88 17.84 21.00
C PRO A 8 18.14 17.00 20.99
N TYR A 9 18.00 15.68 21.12
CA TYR A 9 19.15 14.81 21.11
C TYR A 9 19.62 14.46 19.70
N PHE A 10 18.88 14.90 18.69
CA PHE A 10 19.22 14.62 17.31
C PHE A 10 19.43 15.93 16.54
N SER A 11 20.49 15.97 15.73
CA SER A 11 20.66 17.08 14.80
C SER A 11 19.62 16.97 13.68
N ASN A 12 19.44 18.03 12.92
CA ASN A 12 18.54 17.99 11.77
C ASN A 12 18.95 16.92 10.77
N SER A 13 20.26 16.75 10.57
CA SER A 13 20.79 15.72 9.68
C SER A 13 20.44 14.32 10.17
N GLU A 14 20.57 14.09 11.47
CA GLU A 14 20.25 12.78 12.05
C GLU A 14 18.77 12.47 11.96
N GLN A 15 17.91 13.48 12.16
CA GLN A 15 16.47 13.31 12.02
C GLN A 15 16.10 12.98 10.59
N MET A 16 16.74 13.61 9.63
CA MET A 16 16.50 13.31 8.21
C MET A 16 16.93 11.89 7.87
N LEU A 17 18.06 11.44 8.39
CA LEU A 17 18.53 10.07 8.16
C LEU A 17 17.57 9.05 8.76
N LEU A 18 17.07 9.31 9.97
CA LEU A 18 16.09 8.42 10.60
C LEU A 18 14.80 8.36 9.79
N SER A 19 14.35 9.51 9.30
CA SER A 19 13.15 9.59 8.48
C SER A 19 13.31 8.82 7.17
N GLU A 20 14.46 8.96 6.53
CA GLU A 20 14.78 8.23 5.30
C GLU A 20 14.85 6.73 5.55
N PHE A 21 15.42 6.33 6.68
CA PHE A 21 15.51 4.92 7.06
C PHE A 21 14.12 4.32 7.26
N GLU A 22 13.25 5.03 7.98
CA GLU A 22 11.89 4.58 8.20
C GLU A 22 11.12 4.45 6.89
N GLU A 23 11.24 5.43 6.00
CA GLU A 23 10.58 5.38 4.71
C GLU A 23 11.07 4.21 3.88
N ALA A 24 12.38 3.95 3.89
CA ALA A 24 12.95 2.82 3.20
C ALA A 24 12.44 1.49 3.77
N PHE A 25 12.30 1.42 5.08
CA PHE A 25 11.75 0.24 5.74
C PHE A 25 10.32 -0.03 5.30
N TYR A 26 9.47 0.99 5.31
CA TYR A 26 8.08 0.84 4.90
C TYR A 26 7.95 0.61 3.41
N ASP A 27 8.81 1.21 2.59
CA ASP A 27 8.83 0.92 1.16
C ASP A 27 9.15 -0.55 0.90
N ASN A 28 10.05 -1.11 1.69
CA ASN A 28 10.39 -2.52 1.58
C ASN A 28 9.22 -3.43 1.99
N MET A 29 8.39 -2.99 2.93
CA MET A 29 7.17 -3.70 3.31
C MET A 29 6.11 -3.63 2.22
N ARG A 30 6.02 -2.52 1.51
CA ARG A 30 5.03 -2.29 0.46
C ARG A 30 5.55 -2.81 -0.87
N GLN A 31 5.68 -4.13 -0.98
CA GLN A 31 6.31 -4.78 -2.12
C GLN A 31 5.38 -5.02 -3.30
N TYR A 32 4.07 -4.97 -3.08
CA TYR A 32 3.11 -5.35 -4.10
C TYR A 32 2.61 -4.12 -4.84
N SER A 33 2.66 -4.19 -6.18
CA SER A 33 2.10 -3.15 -7.02
C SER A 33 0.71 -3.58 -7.46
N LEU A 34 -0.26 -2.69 -7.35
CA LEU A 34 -1.62 -2.95 -7.80
C LEU A 34 -1.62 -3.35 -9.28
N HIS A 35 -0.79 -2.68 -10.06
CA HIS A 35 -0.70 -2.92 -11.50
C HIS A 35 -0.18 -4.33 -11.84
N ASN A 36 0.65 -4.90 -10.98
CA ASN A 36 1.27 -6.20 -11.22
C ASN A 36 0.52 -7.37 -10.57
N LEU A 37 -0.56 -7.12 -9.89
CA LEU A 37 -1.32 -8.20 -9.26
C LEU A 37 -2.18 -8.91 -10.29
N SER A 38 -2.02 -10.22 -10.38
CA SER A 38 -2.70 -11.01 -11.41
C SER A 38 -4.23 -11.00 -11.29
N PHE A 39 -4.75 -10.85 -10.08
CA PHE A 39 -6.19 -10.81 -9.90
C PHE A 39 -6.82 -9.57 -10.54
N ALA A 40 -6.05 -8.49 -10.70
CA ALA A 40 -6.54 -7.25 -11.27
C ALA A 40 -6.88 -7.38 -12.76
N GLU A 41 -6.32 -8.39 -13.43
CA GLU A 41 -6.60 -8.61 -14.85
C GLU A 41 -8.02 -9.11 -15.11
N ASP A 42 -8.59 -9.82 -14.14
CA ASP A 42 -9.91 -10.44 -14.29
C ASP A 42 -11.05 -9.64 -13.69
N ILE A 43 -10.73 -8.52 -13.06
CA ILE A 43 -11.71 -7.73 -12.31
C ILE A 43 -11.74 -6.33 -12.90
N SER A 44 -12.94 -5.76 -13.03
CA SER A 44 -13.07 -4.43 -13.62
C SER A 44 -12.31 -3.39 -12.80
N HIS A 45 -11.81 -2.38 -13.50
CA HIS A 45 -11.11 -1.28 -12.86
C HIS A 45 -11.95 -0.60 -11.78
N GLU A 46 -13.24 -0.45 -12.03
CA GLU A 46 -14.14 0.16 -11.06
C GLU A 46 -14.21 -0.62 -9.77
N LYS A 47 -14.25 -1.95 -9.85
CA LYS A 47 -14.30 -2.79 -8.67
C LYS A 47 -12.99 -2.76 -7.90
N ILE A 48 -11.87 -2.65 -8.60
CA ILE A 48 -10.56 -2.53 -7.98
C ILE A 48 -10.48 -1.22 -7.19
N ILE A 49 -10.90 -0.11 -7.80
CA ILE A 49 -10.89 1.20 -7.13
C ILE A 49 -11.85 1.19 -5.95
N GLU A 50 -13.01 0.58 -6.09
CA GLU A 50 -13.96 0.45 -4.99
C GLU A 50 -13.36 -0.35 -3.82
N ALA A 51 -12.70 -1.46 -4.12
CA ALA A 51 -12.05 -2.28 -3.10
C ALA A 51 -10.94 -1.51 -2.39
N LEU A 52 -10.17 -0.72 -3.15
CA LEU A 52 -9.13 0.12 -2.58
C LEU A 52 -9.73 1.16 -1.63
N GLN A 53 -10.77 1.85 -2.06
CA GLN A 53 -11.43 2.86 -1.24
C GLN A 53 -12.01 2.26 0.03
N LYS A 54 -12.65 1.10 -0.06
CA LYS A 54 -13.19 0.39 1.10
C LYS A 54 -12.08 -0.01 2.06
N SER A 55 -10.95 -0.47 1.53
CA SER A 55 -9.81 -0.86 2.35
C SER A 55 -9.22 0.32 3.10
N LEU A 56 -9.10 1.46 2.45
CA LEU A 56 -8.63 2.69 3.11
C LEU A 56 -9.60 3.12 4.20
N HIS A 57 -10.90 2.97 3.96
CA HIS A 57 -11.92 3.29 4.95
C HIS A 57 -11.84 2.36 6.16
N VAL A 58 -11.61 1.07 5.94
CA VAL A 58 -11.40 0.11 7.03
C VAL A 58 -10.22 0.52 7.89
N CYS A 59 -9.11 0.91 7.27
CA CYS A 59 -7.95 1.39 8.01
C CYS A 59 -8.29 2.61 8.84
N HIS A 60 -9.02 3.54 8.27
CA HIS A 60 -9.43 4.75 8.97
C HIS A 60 -10.26 4.43 10.21
N LEU A 61 -11.26 3.58 10.05
CA LEU A 61 -12.14 3.19 11.16
C LEU A 61 -11.39 2.40 12.23
N ALA A 62 -10.41 1.62 11.85
CA ALA A 62 -9.63 0.82 12.78
C ALA A 62 -8.50 1.59 13.46
N GLY A 63 -8.30 2.85 13.09
CA GLY A 63 -7.23 3.67 13.66
C GLY A 63 -5.85 3.28 13.13
N ILE A 64 -5.78 2.66 11.96
CA ILE A 64 -4.53 2.24 11.35
C ILE A 64 -4.06 3.31 10.36
N ASN A 65 -2.77 3.63 10.43
CA ASN A 65 -2.19 4.54 9.46
C ASN A 65 -2.11 3.85 8.11
N SER A 66 -3.04 4.18 7.22
CA SER A 66 -3.11 3.54 5.91
C SER A 66 -1.88 3.78 5.07
N GLY A 67 -1.17 4.89 5.28
CA GLY A 67 0.06 5.19 4.54
C GLY A 67 1.19 4.21 4.76
N LEU A 68 1.16 3.45 5.84
CA LEU A 68 2.14 2.40 6.08
C LEU A 68 1.92 1.19 5.17
N HIS A 69 0.70 1.00 4.70
CA HIS A 69 0.33 -0.19 3.92
C HIS A 69 -0.06 0.11 2.48
N PHE A 70 -0.46 1.35 2.19
CA PHE A 70 -0.88 1.80 0.86
C PHE A 70 -0.13 3.07 0.53
N LYS A 71 0.63 3.05 -0.55
CA LYS A 71 1.35 4.23 -1.00
C LYS A 71 1.03 4.49 -2.46
N LYS A 72 0.47 5.65 -2.73
CA LYS A 72 0.19 6.10 -4.09
C LYS A 72 1.50 6.54 -4.73
N ILE A 73 1.79 6.05 -5.91
CA ILE A 73 2.98 6.45 -6.65
C ILE A 73 2.59 6.87 -8.06
N TYR A 74 3.45 7.69 -8.66
CA TYR A 74 3.27 8.18 -10.01
C TYR A 74 4.37 7.60 -10.88
N ILE A 75 3.98 6.95 -11.97
CA ILE A 75 4.91 6.30 -12.88
C ILE A 75 4.86 7.03 -14.21
N TYR A 76 6.04 7.48 -14.68
CA TYR A 76 6.14 8.09 -15.98
C TYR A 76 6.38 7.02 -17.02
N ASP A 77 5.54 7.00 -18.05
CA ASP A 77 5.69 6.11 -19.19
C ASP A 77 6.23 6.93 -20.36
N ALA A 78 7.50 6.72 -20.68
CA ALA A 78 8.17 7.49 -21.72
C ALA A 78 7.63 7.18 -23.11
N GLU A 79 7.10 5.98 -23.33
CA GLU A 79 6.59 5.59 -24.65
C GLU A 79 5.35 6.40 -25.06
N ILE A 80 4.51 6.70 -24.09
CA ILE A 80 3.29 7.47 -24.33
C ILE A 80 3.35 8.88 -23.77
N SER A 81 4.51 9.25 -23.19
CA SER A 81 4.72 10.57 -22.58
C SER A 81 3.62 10.94 -21.60
N ALA A 82 3.25 10.00 -20.77
CA ALA A 82 2.16 10.18 -19.80
C ALA A 82 2.56 9.66 -18.43
N ILE A 83 1.92 10.23 -17.40
CA ILE A 83 2.08 9.77 -16.02
C ILE A 83 0.83 8.98 -15.67
N HIS A 84 1.00 7.81 -15.07
CA HIS A 84 -0.13 7.09 -14.52
C HIS A 84 0.12 6.79 -13.05
N ILE A 85 -0.97 6.49 -12.35
CA ILE A 85 -0.95 6.26 -10.92
C ILE A 85 -0.93 4.76 -10.65
N ASP A 86 -0.08 4.37 -9.74
CA ASP A 86 -0.08 3.01 -9.21
C ASP A 86 -0.11 3.08 -7.68
N TRP A 87 -0.35 1.96 -7.05
CA TRP A 87 -0.36 1.83 -5.60
C TRP A 87 0.59 0.73 -5.19
N ARG A 88 1.47 1.05 -4.25
CA ARG A 88 2.32 0.06 -3.60
C ARG A 88 1.65 -0.36 -2.30
N MET A 89 1.63 -1.64 -2.06
CA MET A 89 0.86 -2.19 -0.95
C MET A 89 1.66 -3.22 -0.19
N SER A 90 1.42 -3.29 1.11
CA SER A 90 1.92 -4.37 1.93
C SER A 90 1.11 -5.64 1.62
N LYS A 91 1.64 -6.77 2.06
CA LYS A 91 0.95 -8.05 1.94
C LYS A 91 -0.42 -8.01 2.64
N ARG A 92 -0.47 -7.39 3.82
CA ARG A 92 -1.72 -7.22 4.56
C ARG A 92 -2.73 -6.37 3.80
N ALA A 93 -2.26 -5.31 3.14
CA ALA A 93 -3.11 -4.45 2.34
C ALA A 93 -3.72 -5.20 1.16
N VAL A 94 -2.93 -6.02 0.48
CA VAL A 94 -3.42 -6.85 -0.62
C VAL A 94 -4.49 -7.81 -0.12
N ASN A 95 -4.25 -8.46 0.99
CA ASN A 95 -5.22 -9.37 1.59
C ASN A 95 -6.52 -8.65 1.92
N LEU A 96 -6.43 -7.47 2.50
CA LEU A 96 -7.61 -6.68 2.83
C LEU A 96 -8.39 -6.32 1.56
N MET A 97 -7.72 -5.88 0.51
CA MET A 97 -8.38 -5.56 -0.75
C MET A 97 -9.11 -6.75 -1.34
N ILE A 98 -8.50 -7.92 -1.32
CA ILE A 98 -9.14 -9.12 -1.86
C ILE A 98 -10.42 -9.45 -1.10
N THR A 99 -10.43 -9.23 0.21
CA THR A 99 -11.64 -9.47 1.00
C THR A 99 -12.78 -8.50 0.69
N GLN A 100 -12.47 -7.34 0.10
CA GLN A 100 -13.47 -6.35 -0.27
C GLN A 100 -14.06 -6.59 -1.66
N ILE A 101 -13.52 -7.52 -2.41
CA ILE A 101 -14.03 -7.85 -3.74
C ILE A 101 -15.19 -8.82 -3.59
N SER A 102 -16.32 -8.49 -4.20
CA SER A 102 -17.55 -9.23 -3.98
C SER A 102 -17.57 -10.63 -4.58
N SER A 103 -16.75 -10.90 -5.58
CA SER A 103 -16.70 -12.23 -6.20
C SER A 103 -15.30 -12.80 -6.09
N VAL A 104 -15.22 -14.07 -5.70
CA VAL A 104 -13.94 -14.77 -5.60
C VAL A 104 -13.83 -15.69 -6.82
N ASN A 105 -12.76 -15.51 -7.59
CA ASN A 105 -12.44 -16.39 -8.70
C ASN A 105 -11.20 -17.22 -8.34
N GLU A 106 -10.78 -18.06 -9.27
CA GLU A 106 -9.63 -18.94 -9.04
C GLU A 106 -8.36 -18.18 -8.68
N LYS A 107 -8.10 -17.06 -9.36
CA LYS A 107 -6.89 -16.27 -9.13
C LYS A 107 -6.91 -15.59 -7.76
N THR A 108 -8.06 -15.02 -7.38
CA THR A 108 -8.17 -14.40 -6.06
C THR A 108 -8.10 -15.46 -4.96
N ALA A 109 -8.64 -16.65 -5.19
CA ALA A 109 -8.55 -17.74 -4.23
C ALA A 109 -7.09 -18.15 -3.98
N ARG A 110 -6.28 -18.20 -5.03
CA ARG A 110 -4.84 -18.49 -4.91
C ARG A 110 -4.12 -17.42 -4.12
N TRP A 111 -4.43 -16.16 -4.38
CA TRP A 111 -3.85 -15.05 -3.62
C TRP A 111 -4.23 -15.13 -2.15
N LEU A 112 -5.50 -15.39 -1.86
CA LEU A 112 -5.96 -15.53 -0.48
C LEU A 112 -5.21 -16.65 0.24
N TRP A 113 -5.02 -17.76 -0.44
CA TRP A 113 -4.30 -18.89 0.14
C TRP A 113 -2.85 -18.52 0.48
N GLN A 114 -2.18 -17.87 -0.45
CA GLN A 114 -0.80 -17.44 -0.24
C GLN A 114 -0.69 -16.41 0.88
N LEU A 115 -1.62 -15.48 0.93
CA LEU A 115 -1.60 -14.40 1.92
C LEU A 115 -2.04 -14.85 3.30
N ALA A 116 -2.74 -15.96 3.39
CA ALA A 116 -3.17 -16.49 4.67
C ALA A 116 -2.00 -16.98 5.53
N ASP A 117 -0.86 -17.19 4.91
CA ASP A 117 0.35 -17.64 5.60
C ASP A 117 1.14 -16.45 6.13
N LEU A 118 0.50 -15.58 6.85
CA LEU A 118 1.16 -14.38 7.40
C LEU A 118 1.63 -14.58 8.83
#